data_89292b8cac85a1cc7740a329d7a3bc1e
#
_entry.id   89292b8cac85a1cc7740a329d7a3bc1e
#
_cell.length_a   1.000
_cell.length_b   1.000
_cell.length_c   1.000
_cell.angle_alpha   90.00
_cell.angle_beta   90.00
_cell.angle_gamma   90.00
#
_symmetry.space_group_name_H-M   'P 1'
#
loop_
_entity.id
_entity.type
_entity.pdbx_description
1 polymer ?
#
loop_
_entity_poly.entity_id
_entity_poly.type
_entity_poly.pdbx_seq_one_letter_code
_entity_poly.pdbx_strand_id
1 'polypeptide(L)'
;MARKKGSRRNKKPQSQSMTLNAAIGIVGLLLLGFIYSFSRNVTHTGVPIEVTFPKKDPRPLAVEVYQKNPIENIKVEVLNGCGLKGIAARMAVFLRANNVDVVRSDNADHYDYPNTVIISRNENIESLKAVSRSFGITLDNKTHIMTDPDESLGVDVTVILGKDITNFIAISDIISTVQ
;
A
#
# COMPACT_ATOMS: atom_id res chain seq x y z
N MET A 1 99.79 -49.82 9.65
CA MET A 1 98.67 -48.91 9.28
C MET A 1 97.53 -49.75 8.72
N ALA A 2 96.47 -50.01 9.48
CA ALA A 2 95.33 -50.82 9.05
C ALA A 2 94.08 -49.92 8.98
N ARG A 3 93.52 -49.80 7.81
CA ARG A 3 92.33 -48.91 7.52
C ARG A 3 91.07 -49.70 7.74
N LYS A 4 90.30 -49.32 8.74
CA LYS A 4 89.02 -49.91 9.15
C LYS A 4 87.92 -49.53 8.18
N LYS A 5 87.41 -50.52 7.45
CA LYS A 5 86.31 -50.37 6.46
C LYS A 5 84.98 -50.29 7.20
N GLY A 6 84.32 -49.14 7.17
CA GLY A 6 83.02 -48.96 7.79
C GLY A 6 81.90 -49.65 7.00
N SER A 7 81.16 -50.53 7.67
CA SER A 7 79.98 -51.22 7.13
C SER A 7 78.78 -50.23 7.04
N ARG A 8 78.31 -49.96 5.83
CA ARG A 8 77.03 -49.24 5.60
C ARG A 8 75.86 -50.18 5.87
N ARG A 9 75.17 -49.97 6.98
CA ARG A 9 73.86 -50.60 7.22
C ARG A 9 72.86 -50.08 6.21
N ASN A 10 72.44 -50.94 5.30
CA ASN A 10 71.24 -50.69 4.50
C ASN A 10 70.00 -50.71 5.41
N LYS A 11 69.37 -49.54 5.65
CA LYS A 11 68.07 -49.48 6.26
C LYS A 11 67.02 -49.92 5.23
N LYS A 12 66.34 -51.06 5.50
CA LYS A 12 65.17 -51.48 4.74
C LYS A 12 64.15 -50.41 4.72
N PRO A 13 63.51 -50.08 3.58
CA PRO A 13 62.38 -49.14 3.56
C PRO A 13 61.21 -49.77 4.31
N GLN A 14 60.80 -49.10 5.30
CA GLN A 14 59.88 -49.52 6.30
C GLN A 14 58.45 -49.64 5.76
N SER A 15 57.72 -50.63 6.22
CA SER A 15 56.32 -50.94 5.90
C SER A 15 55.29 -49.80 6.17
N GLN A 16 55.77 -48.66 6.56
CA GLN A 16 54.92 -47.44 6.76
C GLN A 16 54.26 -46.93 5.46
N SER A 17 54.89 -47.19 4.32
CA SER A 17 54.26 -46.75 3.05
C SER A 17 53.04 -47.60 2.65
N MET A 18 53.05 -48.88 3.07
CA MET A 18 51.95 -49.79 2.70
C MET A 18 50.67 -49.51 3.48
N THR A 19 50.78 -49.22 4.76
CA THR A 19 49.62 -48.84 5.59
C THR A 19 49.09 -47.44 5.25
N LEU A 20 50.00 -46.52 4.93
CA LEU A 20 49.63 -45.17 4.50
C LEU A 20 48.91 -45.21 3.14
N ASN A 21 49.43 -45.98 2.17
CA ASN A 21 48.79 -46.13 0.87
C ASN A 21 47.44 -46.86 0.97
N ALA A 22 47.31 -47.83 1.86
CA ALA A 22 46.02 -48.51 2.13
C ALA A 22 45.02 -47.54 2.74
N ALA A 23 45.44 -46.69 3.70
CA ALA A 23 44.58 -45.67 4.29
C ALA A 23 44.10 -44.64 3.25
N ILE A 24 44.99 -44.17 2.38
CA ILE A 24 44.65 -43.25 1.28
C ILE A 24 43.64 -43.91 0.32
N GLY A 25 43.83 -45.18 0.00
CA GLY A 25 42.92 -45.93 -0.86
C GLY A 25 41.52 -46.06 -0.26
N ILE A 26 41.41 -46.34 1.04
CA ILE A 26 40.12 -46.42 1.76
C ILE A 26 39.43 -45.06 1.78
N VAL A 27 40.14 -44.00 2.10
CA VAL A 27 39.56 -42.63 2.11
C VAL A 27 39.10 -42.22 0.71
N GLY A 28 39.88 -42.58 -0.32
CA GLY A 28 39.52 -42.32 -1.73
C GLY A 28 38.24 -43.05 -2.13
N LEU A 29 38.07 -44.31 -1.73
CA LEU A 29 36.86 -45.08 -1.98
C LEU A 29 35.62 -44.49 -1.23
N LEU A 30 35.81 -44.07 0.00
CA LEU A 30 34.74 -43.41 0.78
C LEU A 30 34.30 -42.10 0.13
N LEU A 31 35.27 -41.29 -0.34
CA LEU A 31 34.96 -40.03 -1.06
C LEU A 31 34.21 -40.28 -2.36
N LEU A 32 34.64 -41.29 -3.14
CA LEU A 32 33.95 -41.67 -4.38
C LEU A 32 32.54 -42.19 -4.10
N GLY A 33 32.35 -42.97 -3.04
CA GLY A 33 31.03 -43.42 -2.58
C GLY A 33 30.15 -42.27 -2.16
N PHE A 34 30.71 -41.30 -1.47
CA PHE A 34 29.99 -40.09 -1.05
C PHE A 34 29.57 -39.23 -2.25
N ILE A 35 30.51 -38.99 -3.19
CA ILE A 35 30.21 -38.23 -4.41
C ILE A 35 29.14 -38.92 -5.25
N TYR A 36 29.21 -40.25 -5.38
CA TYR A 36 28.21 -41.05 -6.09
C TYR A 36 26.85 -40.99 -5.41
N SER A 37 26.81 -41.14 -4.08
CA SER A 37 25.57 -41.03 -3.30
C SER A 37 24.97 -39.63 -3.38
N PHE A 38 25.80 -38.60 -3.27
CA PHE A 38 25.36 -37.21 -3.38
C PHE A 38 24.84 -36.90 -4.78
N SER A 39 25.57 -37.35 -5.83
CA SER A 39 25.16 -37.17 -7.22
C SER A 39 23.79 -37.82 -7.52
N ARG A 40 23.55 -39.02 -6.98
CA ARG A 40 22.22 -39.67 -7.13
C ARG A 40 21.12 -38.97 -6.32
N ASN A 41 21.49 -38.35 -5.21
CA ASN A 41 20.51 -37.67 -4.34
C ASN A 41 20.22 -36.25 -4.81
N VAL A 42 21.10 -35.64 -5.61
CA VAL A 42 20.91 -34.30 -6.22
C VAL A 42 19.99 -34.36 -7.44
N THR A 43 19.82 -35.53 -8.05
CA THR A 43 18.73 -35.72 -9.03
C THR A 43 17.36 -35.86 -8.33
N HIS A 44 17.10 -35.01 -7.36
CA HIS A 44 15.71 -34.76 -6.99
C HIS A 44 15.07 -34.06 -8.18
N THR A 45 14.23 -34.79 -8.88
CA THR A 45 13.15 -34.21 -9.63
C THR A 45 12.49 -33.18 -8.71
N GLY A 46 12.84 -31.90 -8.91
CA GLY A 46 12.09 -30.83 -8.29
C GLY A 46 10.65 -31.12 -8.61
N VAL A 47 9.82 -31.28 -7.57
CA VAL A 47 8.39 -31.33 -7.76
C VAL A 47 8.07 -30.07 -8.57
N PRO A 48 7.56 -30.18 -9.82
CA PRO A 48 7.17 -29.00 -10.54
C PRO A 48 6.17 -28.30 -9.65
N ILE A 49 6.57 -27.16 -9.07
CA ILE A 49 5.62 -26.29 -8.39
C ILE A 49 4.77 -25.75 -9.52
N GLU A 50 3.65 -26.40 -9.77
CA GLU A 50 2.62 -25.88 -10.63
C GLU A 50 2.07 -24.66 -9.88
N VAL A 51 2.65 -23.50 -10.18
CA VAL A 51 2.14 -22.23 -9.70
C VAL A 51 0.84 -21.99 -10.44
N THR A 52 -0.22 -22.59 -9.92
CA THR A 52 -1.58 -22.25 -10.34
C THR A 52 -1.81 -20.84 -9.81
N PHE A 53 -1.53 -19.86 -10.67
CA PHE A 53 -1.99 -18.49 -10.38
C PHE A 53 -3.51 -18.60 -10.24
N PRO A 54 -4.09 -18.15 -9.11
CA PRO A 54 -5.54 -18.08 -9.00
C PRO A 54 -6.01 -17.31 -10.23
N LYS A 55 -6.97 -17.88 -10.95
CA LYS A 55 -7.60 -17.24 -12.12
C LYS A 55 -7.92 -15.85 -11.66
N LYS A 56 -7.19 -14.86 -12.19
CA LYS A 56 -7.36 -13.46 -11.84
C LYS A 56 -8.81 -13.15 -12.14
N ASP A 57 -9.63 -13.04 -11.08
CA ASP A 57 -10.96 -12.45 -11.27
C ASP A 57 -10.70 -11.16 -12.05
N PRO A 58 -11.46 -10.91 -13.10
CA PRO A 58 -11.30 -9.69 -13.87
C PRO A 58 -11.74 -8.51 -12.99
N ARG A 59 -10.94 -8.23 -11.95
CA ARG A 59 -11.07 -6.97 -11.25
C ARG A 59 -10.69 -5.93 -12.29
N PRO A 60 -11.60 -5.03 -12.61
CA PRO A 60 -11.30 -4.01 -13.59
C PRO A 60 -9.98 -3.33 -13.18
N LEU A 61 -9.09 -3.18 -14.16
CA LEU A 61 -7.84 -2.45 -13.95
C LEU A 61 -8.21 -1.05 -13.44
N ALA A 62 -7.37 -0.44 -12.62
CA ALA A 62 -7.63 0.89 -12.06
C ALA A 62 -8.04 1.91 -13.13
N VAL A 63 -7.51 1.79 -14.35
CA VAL A 63 -7.87 2.60 -15.51
C VAL A 63 -9.33 2.39 -15.94
N GLU A 64 -9.82 1.12 -15.96
CA GLU A 64 -11.21 0.83 -16.34
C GLU A 64 -12.21 1.32 -15.29
N VAL A 65 -11.83 1.22 -13.99
CA VAL A 65 -12.64 1.76 -12.90
C VAL A 65 -12.71 3.28 -13.00
N TYR A 66 -11.58 3.93 -13.28
CA TYR A 66 -11.52 5.39 -13.46
C TYR A 66 -12.33 5.86 -14.67
N GLN A 67 -12.28 5.13 -15.81
CA GLN A 67 -13.07 5.46 -17.00
C GLN A 67 -14.58 5.27 -16.79
N LYS A 68 -14.96 4.27 -15.96
CA LYS A 68 -16.38 4.01 -15.65
C LYS A 68 -16.95 4.99 -14.63
N ASN A 69 -16.12 5.46 -13.70
CA ASN A 69 -16.49 6.43 -12.69
C ASN A 69 -15.38 7.50 -12.64
N PRO A 70 -15.35 8.42 -13.60
CA PRO A 70 -14.37 9.49 -13.56
C PRO A 70 -14.60 10.30 -12.28
N ILE A 71 -13.55 10.39 -11.45
CA ILE A 71 -13.53 11.37 -10.37
C ILE A 71 -13.46 12.71 -11.11
N GLU A 72 -14.51 13.52 -10.97
CA GLU A 72 -14.46 14.87 -11.47
C GLU A 72 -13.25 15.55 -10.81
N ASN A 73 -12.45 16.29 -11.57
CA ASN A 73 -11.26 17.00 -11.06
C ASN A 73 -11.66 18.19 -10.16
N ILE A 74 -12.61 17.96 -9.29
CA ILE A 74 -13.15 18.95 -8.36
C ILE A 74 -12.48 18.75 -7.01
N LYS A 75 -11.58 19.64 -6.67
CA LYS A 75 -10.86 19.61 -5.39
C LYS A 75 -11.66 20.29 -4.32
N VAL A 76 -12.00 19.56 -3.27
CA VAL A 76 -12.83 20.06 -2.18
C VAL A 76 -12.09 19.96 -0.85
N GLU A 77 -12.27 20.98 -0.04
CA GLU A 77 -11.90 20.99 1.36
C GLU A 77 -13.17 20.91 2.22
N VAL A 78 -13.15 20.11 3.27
CA VAL A 78 -14.27 19.97 4.21
C VAL A 78 -13.82 20.36 5.61
N LEU A 79 -14.47 21.35 6.19
CA LEU A 79 -14.16 21.90 7.50
C LEU A 79 -15.29 21.64 8.50
N ASN A 80 -14.94 21.17 9.69
CA ASN A 80 -15.88 20.98 10.79
C ASN A 80 -16.13 22.31 11.53
N GLY A 81 -17.22 22.95 11.28
CA GLY A 81 -17.68 24.18 11.98
C GLY A 81 -18.80 23.92 12.97
N CYS A 82 -19.30 22.69 13.14
CA CYS A 82 -20.35 22.35 14.11
C CYS A 82 -19.84 21.73 15.41
N GLY A 83 -18.55 21.36 15.47
CA GLY A 83 -17.92 20.74 16.63
C GLY A 83 -18.21 19.25 16.85
N LEU A 84 -18.94 18.59 15.95
CA LEU A 84 -19.17 17.15 16.04
C LEU A 84 -17.89 16.39 15.69
N LYS A 85 -17.44 15.53 16.59
CA LYS A 85 -16.19 14.80 16.42
C LYS A 85 -16.21 13.91 15.17
N GLY A 86 -15.23 14.08 14.30
CA GLY A 86 -15.03 13.23 13.12
C GLY A 86 -15.99 13.47 11.97
N ILE A 87 -16.89 14.48 12.05
CA ILE A 87 -17.88 14.73 11.00
C ILE A 87 -17.24 15.13 9.67
N ALA A 88 -16.18 15.93 9.66
CA ALA A 88 -15.48 16.32 8.44
C ALA A 88 -14.90 15.11 7.69
N ALA A 89 -14.28 14.18 8.42
CA ALA A 89 -13.75 12.96 7.82
C ALA A 89 -14.83 12.06 7.21
N ARG A 90 -15.99 11.94 7.88
CA ARG A 90 -17.15 11.18 7.37
C ARG A 90 -17.74 11.83 6.14
N MET A 91 -17.88 13.15 6.18
CA MET A 91 -18.34 13.92 5.03
C MET A 91 -17.40 13.80 3.84
N ALA A 92 -16.09 13.75 4.09
CA ALA A 92 -15.12 13.51 3.05
C ALA A 92 -15.32 12.13 2.38
N VAL A 93 -15.62 11.08 3.15
CA VAL A 93 -15.96 9.76 2.61
C VAL A 93 -17.24 9.81 1.76
N PHE A 94 -18.26 10.48 2.24
CA PHE A 94 -19.53 10.65 1.51
C PHE A 94 -19.33 11.39 0.18
N LEU A 95 -18.60 12.49 0.18
CA LEU A 95 -18.33 13.26 -1.03
C LEU A 95 -17.50 12.47 -2.04
N ARG A 96 -16.49 11.72 -1.58
CA ARG A 96 -15.72 10.82 -2.44
C ARG A 96 -16.60 9.74 -3.08
N ALA A 97 -17.58 9.21 -2.35
CA ALA A 97 -18.55 8.27 -2.89
C ALA A 97 -19.46 8.92 -3.98
N ASN A 98 -19.58 10.25 -3.98
CA ASN A 98 -20.27 11.05 -4.98
C ASN A 98 -19.32 11.63 -6.07
N ASN A 99 -18.14 11.01 -6.26
CA ASN A 99 -17.14 11.37 -7.27
C ASN A 99 -16.53 12.78 -7.09
N VAL A 100 -16.48 13.29 -5.87
CA VAL A 100 -15.81 14.54 -5.52
C VAL A 100 -14.44 14.23 -4.89
N ASP A 101 -13.37 14.86 -5.36
CA ASP A 101 -12.03 14.68 -4.76
C ASP A 101 -11.87 15.57 -3.52
N VAL A 102 -12.01 14.99 -2.34
CA VAL A 102 -11.77 15.71 -1.09
C VAL A 102 -10.29 15.64 -0.74
N VAL A 103 -9.59 16.75 -0.94
CA VAL A 103 -8.13 16.84 -0.73
C VAL A 103 -7.77 17.10 0.74
N ARG A 104 -8.68 17.76 1.51
CA ARG A 104 -8.46 18.04 2.93
C ARG A 104 -9.76 17.93 3.72
N SER A 105 -9.67 17.38 4.94
CA SER A 105 -10.74 17.41 5.93
C SER A 105 -10.15 17.79 7.28
N ASP A 106 -10.60 18.91 7.86
CA ASP A 106 -10.04 19.49 9.07
C ASP A 106 -11.12 20.20 9.91
N ASN A 107 -10.72 20.86 10.97
CA ASN A 107 -11.59 21.73 11.76
C ASN A 107 -11.64 23.12 11.12
N ALA A 108 -12.79 23.78 11.23
CA ALA A 108 -12.91 25.20 10.93
C ALA A 108 -12.16 26.04 11.98
N ASP A 109 -12.07 27.34 11.76
CA ASP A 109 -11.50 28.32 12.69
C ASP A 109 -12.23 28.36 14.04
N HIS A 110 -13.56 28.10 14.02
CA HIS A 110 -14.40 27.93 15.20
C HIS A 110 -15.54 26.94 14.97
N TYR A 111 -16.28 26.57 16.04
CA TYR A 111 -17.33 25.54 15.98
C TYR A 111 -18.73 26.11 16.11
N ASP A 112 -18.91 27.40 15.84
CA ASP A 112 -20.19 28.10 16.03
C ASP A 112 -20.90 28.45 14.72
N TYR A 113 -20.56 27.79 13.62
CA TYR A 113 -21.25 27.96 12.35
C TYR A 113 -22.71 27.46 12.47
N PRO A 114 -23.71 28.36 12.34
CA PRO A 114 -25.10 27.95 12.47
C PRO A 114 -25.57 27.11 11.28
N ASN A 115 -25.07 27.45 10.08
CA ASN A 115 -25.46 26.82 8.83
C ASN A 115 -24.23 26.22 8.13
N THR A 116 -24.46 25.14 7.43
CA THR A 116 -23.49 24.56 6.50
C THR A 116 -23.33 25.50 5.31
N VAL A 117 -22.08 25.87 4.98
CA VAL A 117 -21.77 26.80 3.90
C VAL A 117 -20.88 26.13 2.88
N ILE A 118 -21.25 26.25 1.60
CA ILE A 118 -20.48 25.78 0.46
C ILE A 118 -19.95 27.03 -0.25
N ILE A 119 -18.64 27.19 -0.24
CA ILE A 119 -17.95 28.38 -0.71
C ILE A 119 -17.24 28.03 -2.02
N SER A 120 -17.58 28.71 -3.10
CA SER A 120 -16.82 28.64 -4.34
C SER A 120 -15.51 29.39 -4.18
N ARG A 121 -14.38 28.74 -4.43
CA ARG A 121 -13.04 29.32 -4.34
C ARG A 121 -12.46 29.72 -5.69
N ASN A 122 -13.13 29.36 -6.76
CA ASN A 122 -12.79 29.75 -8.12
C ASN A 122 -14.07 30.12 -8.90
N GLU A 123 -13.91 30.47 -10.17
CA GLU A 123 -15.03 30.83 -11.06
C GLU A 123 -15.74 29.62 -11.67
N ASN A 124 -15.35 28.39 -11.30
CA ASN A 124 -15.94 27.17 -11.86
C ASN A 124 -17.27 26.80 -11.18
N ILE A 125 -18.36 27.23 -11.78
CA ILE A 125 -19.72 26.98 -11.29
C ILE A 125 -20.06 25.47 -11.30
N GLU A 126 -19.47 24.66 -12.17
CA GLU A 126 -19.77 23.23 -12.24
C GLU A 126 -19.24 22.49 -11.00
N SER A 127 -18.10 22.92 -10.45
CA SER A 127 -17.57 22.39 -9.18
C SER A 127 -18.52 22.68 -8.02
N LEU A 128 -18.98 23.93 -7.92
CA LEU A 128 -19.97 24.35 -6.91
C LEU A 128 -21.27 23.55 -7.05
N LYS A 129 -21.77 23.38 -8.27
CA LYS A 129 -23.00 22.66 -8.58
C LYS A 129 -22.91 21.18 -8.21
N ALA A 130 -21.80 20.51 -8.50
CA ALA A 130 -21.59 19.10 -8.17
C ALA A 130 -21.62 18.88 -6.65
N VAL A 131 -20.90 19.74 -5.90
CA VAL A 131 -20.86 19.68 -4.43
C VAL A 131 -22.24 19.99 -3.84
N SER A 132 -22.89 21.09 -4.28
CA SER A 132 -24.22 21.48 -3.78
C SER A 132 -25.28 20.41 -4.01
N ARG A 133 -25.21 19.70 -5.15
CA ARG A 133 -26.10 18.57 -5.45
C ARG A 133 -25.95 17.43 -4.45
N SER A 134 -24.71 17.14 -4.01
CA SER A 134 -24.46 16.09 -3.02
C SER A 134 -25.12 16.39 -1.67
N PHE A 135 -25.30 17.66 -1.34
CA PHE A 135 -26.03 18.11 -0.15
C PHE A 135 -27.51 18.31 -0.38
N GLY A 136 -28.01 18.26 -1.60
CA GLY A 136 -29.37 18.58 -1.95
C GLY A 136 -29.70 20.10 -1.85
N ILE A 137 -28.66 20.95 -1.94
CA ILE A 137 -28.76 22.39 -1.86
C ILE A 137 -28.83 22.99 -3.27
N THR A 138 -29.76 23.89 -3.49
CA THR A 138 -29.86 24.65 -4.75
C THR A 138 -28.90 25.83 -4.75
N LEU A 139 -28.37 26.19 -5.93
CA LEU A 139 -27.39 27.29 -6.06
C LEU A 139 -27.95 28.67 -5.67
N ASP A 140 -29.26 28.84 -5.72
CA ASP A 140 -29.92 30.09 -5.35
C ASP A 140 -30.03 30.32 -3.83
N ASN A 141 -29.67 29.32 -3.03
CA ASN A 141 -29.75 29.37 -1.59
C ASN A 141 -28.59 30.18 -0.99
N LYS A 142 -28.79 31.48 -0.83
CA LYS A 142 -27.77 32.40 -0.29
C LYS A 142 -27.35 32.14 1.16
N THR A 143 -28.10 31.31 1.90
CA THR A 143 -27.73 30.91 3.26
C THR A 143 -26.63 29.90 3.28
N HIS A 144 -26.60 29.04 2.26
CA HIS A 144 -25.68 27.91 2.18
C HIS A 144 -24.64 28.05 1.07
N ILE A 145 -24.86 28.94 0.11
CA ILE A 145 -23.97 29.17 -1.02
C ILE A 145 -23.30 30.53 -0.91
N MET A 146 -21.99 30.53 -0.96
CA MET A 146 -21.16 31.73 -0.96
C MET A 146 -20.14 31.69 -2.08
N THR A 147 -19.74 32.80 -2.59
CA THR A 147 -18.64 32.94 -3.54
C THR A 147 -17.56 33.83 -2.92
N ASP A 148 -16.38 33.26 -2.71
CA ASP A 148 -15.23 33.94 -2.13
C ASP A 148 -13.98 33.36 -2.78
N PRO A 149 -13.61 33.85 -3.96
CA PRO A 149 -12.50 33.31 -4.74
C PRO A 149 -11.18 33.48 -4.00
N ASP A 150 -10.46 32.36 -3.83
CA ASP A 150 -9.13 32.32 -3.23
C ASP A 150 -8.31 31.16 -3.84
N GLU A 151 -7.57 31.46 -4.89
CA GLU A 151 -6.75 30.47 -5.57
C GLU A 151 -5.56 29.96 -4.72
N SER A 152 -5.18 30.70 -3.68
CA SER A 152 -4.07 30.33 -2.80
C SER A 152 -4.33 29.05 -2.02
N LEU A 153 -5.60 28.70 -1.79
CA LEU A 153 -6.02 27.47 -1.09
C LEU A 153 -5.81 26.21 -1.93
N GLY A 154 -5.72 26.33 -3.26
CA GLY A 154 -5.52 25.21 -4.17
C GLY A 154 -6.70 24.23 -4.23
N VAL A 155 -7.91 24.71 -3.83
CA VAL A 155 -9.18 23.97 -3.87
C VAL A 155 -10.22 24.74 -4.66
N ASP A 156 -11.17 24.04 -5.26
CA ASP A 156 -12.26 24.64 -6.03
C ASP A 156 -13.41 25.08 -5.14
N VAL A 157 -13.67 24.28 -4.10
CA VAL A 157 -14.80 24.49 -3.17
C VAL A 157 -14.35 24.19 -1.74
N THR A 158 -14.76 25.05 -0.81
CA THR A 158 -14.65 24.81 0.64
C THR A 158 -16.05 24.55 1.21
N VAL A 159 -16.21 23.45 1.92
CA VAL A 159 -17.45 23.12 2.64
C VAL A 159 -17.23 23.28 4.14
N ILE A 160 -17.93 24.20 4.78
CA ILE A 160 -17.92 24.36 6.23
C ILE A 160 -19.22 23.75 6.77
N LEU A 161 -19.08 22.71 7.58
CA LEU A 161 -20.22 21.99 8.17
C LEU A 161 -20.74 22.76 9.37
N GLY A 162 -21.99 23.26 9.29
CA GLY A 162 -22.66 23.97 10.37
C GLY A 162 -23.48 23.05 11.28
N LYS A 163 -24.11 23.66 12.31
CA LYS A 163 -24.97 22.96 13.26
C LYS A 163 -26.24 22.37 12.63
N ASP A 164 -26.61 22.87 11.46
CA ASP A 164 -27.75 22.41 10.66
C ASP A 164 -27.47 21.14 9.86
N ILE A 165 -26.22 20.60 9.89
CA ILE A 165 -25.82 19.42 9.12
C ILE A 165 -26.72 18.21 9.39
N THR A 166 -27.33 18.13 10.57
CA THR A 166 -28.26 17.07 10.95
C THR A 166 -29.61 17.15 10.19
N ASN A 167 -29.92 18.27 9.59
CA ASN A 167 -31.18 18.50 8.87
C ASN A 167 -31.12 18.02 7.41
N PHE A 168 -29.94 17.70 6.92
CA PHE A 168 -29.75 17.22 5.55
C PHE A 168 -30.06 15.73 5.44
N ILE A 169 -31.17 15.40 4.77
CA ILE A 169 -31.66 14.01 4.62
C ILE A 169 -30.60 13.10 3.97
N ALA A 170 -29.90 13.61 2.97
CA ALA A 170 -28.83 12.86 2.27
C ALA A 170 -27.67 12.43 3.19
N ILE A 171 -27.58 13.00 4.39
CA ILE A 171 -26.46 12.87 5.31
C ILE A 171 -26.89 12.26 6.65
N SER A 172 -28.19 12.11 6.88
CA SER A 172 -28.74 11.60 8.14
C SER A 172 -28.17 10.25 8.58
N ASP A 173 -27.98 9.35 7.61
CA ASP A 173 -27.43 8.01 7.86
C ASP A 173 -25.94 8.06 8.28
N ILE A 174 -25.22 9.07 7.83
CA ILE A 174 -23.79 9.27 8.16
C ILE A 174 -23.66 9.78 9.60
N ILE A 175 -24.63 10.59 10.04
CA ILE A 175 -24.64 11.21 11.37
C ILE A 175 -25.13 10.22 12.43
N SER A 176 -26.11 9.37 12.12
CA SER A 176 -26.68 8.40 13.05
C SER A 176 -25.65 7.39 13.60
N THR A 177 -24.53 7.22 12.91
CA THR A 177 -23.41 6.36 13.33
C THR A 177 -22.48 7.07 14.35
N VAL A 178 -22.78 8.30 14.78
CA VAL A 178 -21.92 9.13 15.65
C VAL A 178 -22.31 9.07 17.13
N GLN A 179 -23.47 8.48 17.47
CA GLN A 179 -23.95 8.34 18.86
C GLN A 179 -23.45 7.07 19.53
#